data_7724a10f1cc3fcf4985cbe79b3c4c25c
#
_entry.id   7724a10f1cc3fcf4985cbe79b3c4c25c
#
_cell.length_a   1.000
_cell.length_b   1.000
_cell.length_c   1.000
_cell.angle_alpha   90.00
_cell.angle_beta   90.00
_cell.angle_gamma   90.00
#
_symmetry.space_group_name_H-M   'P 1'
#
loop_
_entity.id
_entity.type
_entity.pdbx_description
1 polymer ?
#
loop_
_entity_poly.entity_id
_entity_poly.type
_entity_poly.pdbx_seq_one_letter_code
_entity_poly.pdbx_strand_id
1 'polypeptide(L)'
;MRYRVSDISYANRLCEADFICDLLLEKEENFMLTMKKADYEKILAHAKENLPEEACGLIAGTKDGDNKIIEKVYLLENVDHTNEHFSMNPKDQLAAVKDMRTNHLVPLGNWHSHPESPSRPSQEDIRLAYDPKMNYLILSLMNPEELVLNSFHIEKGEVTKEELVIEA
;
A
#
# COMPACT_ATOMS: atom_id res chain seq x y z
N MET A 1 36.61 0.96 58.22
CA MET A 1 35.40 1.60 57.66
C MET A 1 34.67 0.57 56.80
N ARG A 2 33.50 0.10 57.23
CA ARG A 2 32.75 -0.97 56.54
C ARG A 2 31.76 -0.28 55.62
N TYR A 3 31.89 -0.49 54.29
CA TYR A 3 30.82 -0.08 53.36
C TYR A 3 29.74 -1.20 53.26
N ARG A 4 28.49 -0.82 53.43
CA ARG A 4 27.33 -1.71 53.36
C ARG A 4 27.01 -2.03 51.91
N VAL A 5 26.76 -3.32 51.67
CA VAL A 5 26.32 -3.91 50.40
C VAL A 5 24.80 -3.63 50.23
N SER A 6 24.39 -2.35 50.06
CA SER A 6 22.98 -2.00 49.83
C SER A 6 22.73 -1.18 48.57
N ASP A 7 23.79 -0.77 47.83
CA ASP A 7 23.62 0.19 46.72
C ASP A 7 23.72 -0.42 45.32
N ILE A 8 23.96 -1.75 45.21
CA ILE A 8 24.07 -2.43 43.92
C ILE A 8 22.69 -2.83 43.37
N SER A 9 21.67 -2.93 44.23
CA SER A 9 20.31 -3.36 43.78
C SER A 9 19.47 -2.25 43.15
N TYR A 10 19.88 -0.99 43.28
CA TYR A 10 19.12 0.15 42.72
C TYR A 10 19.58 0.52 41.31
N ALA A 11 20.87 0.38 41.02
CA ALA A 11 21.41 0.63 39.69
C ALA A 11 20.93 -0.39 38.63
N ASN A 12 20.79 -1.67 39.03
CA ASN A 12 20.30 -2.71 38.12
C ASN A 12 18.80 -2.61 37.78
N ARG A 13 17.99 -1.99 38.67
CA ARG A 13 16.55 -1.80 38.40
C ARG A 13 16.24 -0.68 37.43
N LEU A 14 17.10 0.35 37.36
CA LEU A 14 16.96 1.44 36.37
C LEU A 14 17.38 0.97 34.97
N CYS A 15 18.40 0.12 34.89
CA CYS A 15 18.87 -0.42 33.61
C CYS A 15 17.88 -1.42 32.95
N GLU A 16 17.14 -2.20 33.75
CA GLU A 16 16.08 -3.08 33.23
C GLU A 16 14.82 -2.33 32.81
N ALA A 17 14.48 -1.23 33.50
CA ALA A 17 13.34 -0.40 33.14
C ALA A 17 13.59 0.41 31.85
N ASP A 18 14.80 0.91 31.64
CA ASP A 18 15.18 1.60 30.41
C ASP A 18 15.27 0.65 29.22
N PHE A 19 15.76 -0.59 29.44
CA PHE A 19 15.82 -1.62 28.40
C PHE A 19 14.42 -2.14 28.00
N ILE A 20 13.49 -2.25 28.96
CA ILE A 20 12.09 -2.61 28.73
C ILE A 20 11.34 -1.44 28.05
N CYS A 21 11.67 -0.19 28.36
CA CYS A 21 11.08 0.98 27.72
C CYS A 21 11.54 1.10 26.25
N ASP A 22 12.80 0.79 25.93
CA ASP A 22 13.29 0.71 24.55
C ASP A 22 12.70 -0.48 23.77
N LEU A 23 12.38 -1.60 24.47
CA LEU A 23 11.75 -2.75 23.83
C LEU A 23 10.24 -2.55 23.58
N LEU A 24 9.60 -1.64 24.32
CA LEU A 24 8.18 -1.30 24.18
C LEU A 24 7.94 -0.08 23.27
N LEU A 25 8.97 0.62 22.88
CA LEU A 25 8.98 1.50 21.70
C LEU A 25 9.18 0.63 20.46
N GLU A 26 8.29 -0.33 20.21
CA GLU A 26 8.07 -0.74 18.84
C GLU A 26 7.73 0.55 18.10
N LYS A 27 8.69 1.05 17.30
CA LYS A 27 8.40 2.03 16.27
C LYS A 27 7.24 1.43 15.51
N GLU A 28 6.04 1.97 15.66
CA GLU A 28 5.03 1.80 14.65
C GLU A 28 5.69 2.32 13.37
N GLU A 29 6.19 1.39 12.55
CA GLU A 29 6.67 1.70 11.21
C GLU A 29 5.44 2.21 10.47
N ASN A 30 5.26 3.52 10.50
CA ASN A 30 4.13 4.18 9.89
C ASN A 30 4.42 4.27 8.39
N PHE A 31 4.19 3.17 7.69
CA PHE A 31 4.29 3.10 6.24
C PHE A 31 3.31 4.09 5.63
N MET A 32 3.84 5.09 4.97
CA MET A 32 3.03 6.12 4.32
C MET A 32 3.21 6.03 2.81
N LEU A 33 2.09 5.90 2.10
CA LEU A 33 2.04 6.00 0.65
C LEU A 33 1.46 7.36 0.28
N THR A 34 2.20 8.13 -0.50
CA THR A 34 1.78 9.45 -0.97
C THR A 34 1.51 9.42 -2.47
N MET A 35 0.43 10.06 -2.92
CA MET A 35 0.14 10.27 -4.33
C MET A 35 -0.36 11.69 -4.59
N LYS A 36 -0.14 12.19 -5.80
CA LYS A 36 -0.69 13.47 -6.24
C LYS A 36 -2.17 13.33 -6.56
N LYS A 37 -2.95 14.36 -6.25
CA LYS A 37 -4.37 14.42 -6.61
C LYS A 37 -4.61 14.20 -8.11
N ALA A 38 -3.74 14.72 -8.98
CA ALA A 38 -3.84 14.51 -10.41
C ALA A 38 -3.75 13.01 -10.81
N ASP A 39 -2.98 12.19 -10.08
CA ASP A 39 -2.86 10.75 -10.35
C ASP A 39 -4.07 9.99 -9.79
N TYR A 40 -4.59 10.39 -8.64
CA TYR A 40 -5.88 9.91 -8.14
C TYR A 40 -7.02 10.17 -9.14
N GLU A 41 -7.08 11.39 -9.71
CA GLU A 41 -8.09 11.77 -10.69
C GLU A 41 -8.00 10.93 -11.99
N LYS A 42 -6.78 10.56 -12.42
CA LYS A 42 -6.59 9.63 -13.56
C LYS A 42 -7.14 8.24 -13.25
N ILE A 43 -6.82 7.69 -12.09
CA ILE A 43 -7.36 6.39 -11.63
C ILE A 43 -8.89 6.45 -11.62
N LEU A 44 -9.43 7.49 -11.02
CA LEU A 44 -10.89 7.68 -10.91
C LEU A 44 -11.58 7.81 -12.27
N ALA A 45 -11.02 8.58 -13.18
CA ALA A 45 -11.57 8.73 -14.52
C ALA A 45 -11.59 7.41 -15.26
N HIS A 46 -10.46 6.69 -15.27
CA HIS A 46 -10.32 5.39 -15.90
C HIS A 46 -11.29 4.35 -15.30
N ALA A 47 -11.42 4.31 -13.97
CA ALA A 47 -12.34 3.40 -13.31
C ALA A 47 -13.81 3.68 -13.68
N LYS A 48 -14.21 4.95 -13.81
CA LYS A 48 -15.56 5.31 -14.25
C LYS A 48 -15.83 4.98 -15.72
N GLU A 49 -14.82 5.13 -16.58
CA GLU A 49 -14.93 4.82 -18.02
C GLU A 49 -15.09 3.32 -18.28
N ASN A 50 -14.55 2.48 -17.41
CA ASN A 50 -14.61 1.01 -17.54
C ASN A 50 -15.85 0.37 -16.89
N LEU A 51 -16.69 1.13 -16.19
CA LEU A 51 -17.90 0.56 -15.61
C LEU A 51 -18.75 -0.15 -16.68
N PRO A 52 -19.33 -1.34 -16.38
CA PRO A 52 -19.41 -1.99 -15.07
C PRO A 52 -18.22 -2.89 -14.72
N GLU A 53 -17.20 -2.97 -15.53
CA GLU A 53 -16.03 -3.82 -15.34
C GLU A 53 -15.07 -3.22 -14.29
N GLU A 54 -14.26 -4.06 -13.64
CA GLU A 54 -13.14 -3.59 -12.83
C GLU A 54 -12.07 -2.96 -13.73
N ALA A 55 -11.65 -1.75 -13.40
CA ALA A 55 -10.46 -1.13 -13.97
C ALA A 55 -9.23 -1.51 -13.16
N CYS A 56 -8.07 -1.56 -13.81
CA CYS A 56 -6.84 -1.94 -13.14
C CYS A 56 -5.61 -1.23 -13.69
N GLY A 57 -4.50 -1.38 -12.99
CA GLY A 57 -3.24 -0.83 -13.41
C GLY A 57 -2.11 -0.98 -12.40
N LEU A 58 -1.00 -0.31 -12.69
CA LEU A 58 0.19 -0.34 -11.86
C LEU A 58 0.50 1.04 -11.30
N ILE A 59 1.20 1.08 -10.18
CA ILE A 59 1.75 2.28 -9.58
C ILE A 59 3.26 2.17 -9.46
N ALA A 60 3.95 3.25 -9.75
CA ALA A 60 5.40 3.34 -9.64
C ALA A 60 5.84 4.68 -9.06
N GLY A 61 7.02 4.72 -8.50
CA GLY A 61 7.55 5.92 -7.89
C GLY A 61 8.89 5.72 -7.22
N THR A 62 9.10 6.43 -6.13
CA THR A 62 10.33 6.39 -5.33
C THR A 62 10.06 5.89 -3.91
N LYS A 63 11.12 5.43 -3.26
CA LYS A 63 11.13 5.00 -1.86
C LYS A 63 12.18 5.78 -1.09
N ASP A 64 11.80 6.30 0.07
CA ASP A 64 12.70 6.92 1.03
C ASP A 64 12.44 6.31 2.41
N GLY A 65 13.26 5.31 2.77
CA GLY A 65 13.00 4.46 3.93
C GLY A 65 11.68 3.72 3.76
N ASP A 66 10.78 3.90 4.71
CA ASP A 66 9.45 3.29 4.74
C ASP A 66 8.40 4.10 3.97
N ASN A 67 8.73 5.34 3.61
CA ASN A 67 7.85 6.20 2.82
C ASN A 67 7.95 5.86 1.34
N LYS A 68 6.80 5.81 0.68
CA LYS A 68 6.67 5.58 -0.75
C LYS A 68 5.92 6.74 -1.40
N ILE A 69 6.46 7.26 -2.51
CA ILE A 69 5.84 8.36 -3.26
C ILE A 69 5.48 7.84 -4.65
N ILE A 70 4.19 7.83 -4.95
CA ILE A 70 3.70 7.52 -6.30
C ILE A 70 3.99 8.72 -7.21
N GLU A 71 4.80 8.48 -8.24
CA GLU A 71 5.14 9.48 -9.24
C GLU A 71 4.45 9.23 -10.58
N LYS A 72 4.00 7.99 -10.79
CA LYS A 72 3.31 7.60 -12.02
C LYS A 72 2.31 6.49 -11.79
N VAL A 73 1.13 6.66 -12.36
CA VAL A 73 0.10 5.62 -12.46
C VAL A 73 0.02 5.12 -13.91
N TYR A 74 -0.14 3.83 -14.06
CA TYR A 74 -0.36 3.15 -15.34
C TYR A 74 -1.78 2.63 -15.36
N LEU A 75 -2.51 3.02 -16.39
CA LEU A 75 -3.89 2.60 -16.63
C LEU A 75 -3.83 1.45 -17.63
N LEU A 76 -4.23 0.27 -17.22
CA LEU A 76 -4.10 -0.94 -18.04
C LEU A 76 -5.49 -1.53 -18.32
N GLU A 77 -5.58 -2.26 -19.41
CA GLU A 77 -6.80 -2.97 -19.79
C GLU A 77 -7.00 -4.17 -18.86
N ASN A 78 -8.25 -4.33 -18.38
CA ASN A 78 -8.70 -5.58 -17.75
C ASN A 78 -9.13 -6.54 -18.86
N VAL A 79 -8.30 -7.56 -19.15
CA VAL A 79 -8.58 -8.51 -20.24
C VAL A 79 -9.63 -9.58 -19.87
N ASP A 80 -10.06 -9.63 -18.62
CA ASP A 80 -11.10 -10.56 -18.18
C ASP A 80 -12.51 -9.99 -18.40
N HIS A 81 -12.62 -8.67 -18.56
CA HIS A 81 -13.89 -7.96 -18.81
C HIS A 81 -14.99 -8.33 -17.82
N THR A 82 -14.71 -8.28 -16.52
CA THR A 82 -15.63 -8.64 -15.44
C THR A 82 -15.63 -7.59 -14.33
N ASN A 83 -16.70 -7.57 -13.55
CA ASN A 83 -16.89 -6.71 -12.40
C ASN A 83 -16.45 -7.35 -11.06
N GLU A 84 -15.83 -8.55 -11.10
CA GLU A 84 -15.49 -9.33 -9.91
C GLU A 84 -13.99 -9.61 -9.79
N HIS A 85 -13.25 -9.50 -10.89
CA HIS A 85 -11.80 -9.72 -10.93
C HIS A 85 -11.16 -9.06 -12.14
N PHE A 86 -9.85 -8.99 -12.15
CA PHE A 86 -9.08 -8.41 -13.23
C PHE A 86 -7.83 -9.22 -13.55
N SER A 87 -7.45 -9.19 -14.82
CA SER A 87 -6.14 -9.60 -15.32
C SER A 87 -5.59 -8.52 -16.24
N MET A 88 -4.35 -8.13 -16.02
CA MET A 88 -3.68 -7.14 -16.86
C MET A 88 -3.04 -7.80 -18.08
N ASN A 89 -3.12 -7.16 -19.25
CA ASN A 89 -2.44 -7.64 -20.45
C ASN A 89 -0.91 -7.75 -20.21
N PRO A 90 -0.29 -8.92 -20.42
CA PRO A 90 1.15 -9.10 -20.16
C PRO A 90 2.07 -8.20 -20.98
N LYS A 91 1.67 -7.80 -22.20
CA LYS A 91 2.45 -6.89 -23.05
C LYS A 91 2.44 -5.48 -22.46
N ASP A 92 1.29 -5.05 -21.95
CA ASP A 92 1.14 -3.71 -21.38
C ASP A 92 1.83 -3.63 -20.03
N GLN A 93 1.76 -4.69 -19.20
CA GLN A 93 2.57 -4.80 -17.99
C GLN A 93 4.06 -4.69 -18.30
N LEU A 94 4.56 -5.41 -19.31
CA LEU A 94 5.96 -5.35 -19.71
C LEU A 94 6.34 -3.96 -20.22
N ALA A 95 5.46 -3.28 -20.95
CA ALA A 95 5.68 -1.92 -21.43
C ALA A 95 5.78 -0.94 -20.24
N ALA A 96 4.87 -1.05 -19.27
CA ALA A 96 4.90 -0.26 -18.04
C ALA A 96 6.20 -0.45 -17.25
N VAL A 97 6.64 -1.71 -17.07
CA VAL A 97 7.90 -2.00 -16.36
C VAL A 97 9.13 -1.45 -17.09
N LYS A 98 9.15 -1.48 -18.43
CA LYS A 98 10.22 -0.85 -19.23
C LYS A 98 10.22 0.67 -19.05
N ASP A 99 9.07 1.28 -19.08
CA ASP A 99 8.91 2.72 -18.84
C ASP A 99 9.35 3.13 -17.43
N MET A 100 8.98 2.36 -16.40
CA MET A 100 9.46 2.57 -15.03
C MET A 100 10.99 2.61 -14.97
N ARG A 101 11.65 1.63 -15.60
CA ARG A 101 13.13 1.57 -15.63
C ARG A 101 13.73 2.77 -16.34
N THR A 102 13.15 3.18 -17.47
CA THR A 102 13.62 4.35 -18.24
C THR A 102 13.52 5.64 -17.44
N ASN A 103 12.50 5.77 -16.60
CA ASN A 103 12.27 6.93 -15.76
C ASN A 103 12.87 6.80 -14.35
N HIS A 104 13.69 5.77 -14.09
CA HIS A 104 14.30 5.49 -12.77
C HIS A 104 13.28 5.34 -11.64
N LEU A 105 12.08 4.86 -11.97
CA LEU A 105 11.03 4.55 -11.00
C LEU A 105 11.09 3.07 -10.60
N VAL A 106 10.69 2.79 -9.36
CA VAL A 106 10.50 1.43 -8.89
C VAL A 106 9.02 1.06 -8.88
N PRO A 107 8.64 -0.19 -9.17
CA PRO A 107 7.27 -0.65 -8.99
C PRO A 107 6.91 -0.56 -7.51
N LEU A 108 5.78 0.06 -7.19
CA LEU A 108 5.27 0.20 -5.84
C LEU A 108 4.10 -0.73 -5.56
N GLY A 109 3.35 -1.12 -6.58
CA GLY A 109 2.19 -2.00 -6.45
C GLY A 109 1.26 -1.97 -7.64
N ASN A 110 0.04 -2.41 -7.40
CA ASN A 110 -1.06 -2.33 -8.34
C ASN A 110 -2.25 -1.58 -7.77
N TRP A 111 -3.16 -1.22 -8.63
CA TRP A 111 -4.46 -0.67 -8.26
C TRP A 111 -5.56 -1.32 -9.08
N HIS A 112 -6.76 -1.44 -8.50
CA HIS A 112 -7.96 -1.81 -9.21
C HIS A 112 -9.20 -1.15 -8.60
N SER A 113 -10.30 -1.19 -9.32
CA SER A 113 -11.58 -0.66 -8.85
C SER A 113 -12.56 -1.77 -8.52
N HIS A 114 -13.35 -1.53 -7.50
CA HIS A 114 -14.53 -2.31 -7.15
C HIS A 114 -15.79 -1.54 -7.55
N PRO A 115 -16.49 -1.90 -8.63
CA PRO A 115 -17.71 -1.22 -9.06
C PRO A 115 -18.83 -1.24 -8.04
N GLU A 116 -19.05 -2.39 -7.39
CA GLU A 116 -20.23 -2.66 -6.56
C GLU A 116 -19.90 -3.06 -5.11
N SER A 117 -18.60 -3.10 -4.75
CA SER A 117 -18.16 -3.54 -3.42
C SER A 117 -17.28 -2.49 -2.73
N PRO A 118 -17.14 -2.57 -1.39
CA PRO A 118 -16.34 -1.60 -0.64
C PRO A 118 -14.85 -1.71 -0.94
N SER A 119 -14.10 -0.63 -0.64
CA SER A 119 -12.64 -0.57 -0.78
C SER A 119 -11.96 -1.43 0.31
N ARG A 120 -11.88 -2.73 0.04
CA ARG A 120 -11.18 -3.74 0.84
C ARG A 120 -10.82 -4.93 -0.04
N PRO A 121 -9.70 -5.64 0.19
CA PRO A 121 -9.34 -6.81 -0.58
C PRO A 121 -10.42 -7.91 -0.52
N SER A 122 -10.74 -8.47 -1.68
CA SER A 122 -11.53 -9.69 -1.81
C SER A 122 -10.69 -10.91 -1.41
N GLN A 123 -11.33 -12.08 -1.29
CA GLN A 123 -10.60 -13.33 -1.05
C GLN A 123 -9.66 -13.68 -2.21
N GLU A 124 -10.02 -13.26 -3.42
CA GLU A 124 -9.18 -13.46 -4.61
C GLU A 124 -7.98 -12.52 -4.60
N ASP A 125 -8.15 -11.25 -4.27
CA ASP A 125 -7.05 -10.29 -4.13
C ASP A 125 -6.01 -10.80 -3.12
N ILE A 126 -6.48 -11.29 -1.96
CA ILE A 126 -5.61 -11.87 -0.93
C ILE A 126 -4.86 -13.08 -1.45
N ARG A 127 -5.53 -13.96 -2.19
CA ARG A 127 -4.93 -15.17 -2.78
C ARG A 127 -3.88 -14.85 -3.84
N LEU A 128 -4.07 -13.77 -4.59
CA LEU A 128 -3.21 -13.33 -5.70
C LEU A 128 -2.14 -12.30 -5.28
N ALA A 129 -2.12 -11.90 -4.03
CA ALA A 129 -1.10 -11.01 -3.47
C ALA A 129 0.22 -11.77 -3.23
N TYR A 130 0.99 -11.99 -4.30
CA TYR A 130 2.23 -12.79 -4.23
C TYR A 130 3.43 -12.03 -3.67
N ASP A 131 3.46 -10.70 -3.77
CA ASP A 131 4.59 -9.89 -3.30
C ASP A 131 4.18 -9.05 -2.08
N PRO A 132 4.68 -9.41 -0.89
CA PRO A 132 4.36 -8.70 0.35
C PRO A 132 4.99 -7.30 0.43
N LYS A 133 5.81 -6.89 -0.52
CA LYS A 133 6.41 -5.55 -0.56
C LYS A 133 5.60 -4.55 -1.39
N MET A 134 4.57 -5.04 -2.09
CA MET A 134 3.72 -4.23 -2.95
C MET A 134 2.54 -3.65 -2.19
N ASN A 135 2.12 -2.47 -2.60
CA ASN A 135 0.87 -1.85 -2.19
C ASN A 135 -0.26 -2.30 -3.11
N TYR A 136 -1.41 -2.56 -2.51
CA TYR A 136 -2.63 -2.93 -3.20
C TYR A 136 -3.65 -1.81 -2.99
N LEU A 137 -3.85 -0.96 -4.02
CA LEU A 137 -4.79 0.14 -3.97
C LEU A 137 -6.14 -0.33 -4.50
N ILE A 138 -7.20 -0.09 -3.74
CA ILE A 138 -8.55 -0.49 -4.12
C ILE A 138 -9.47 0.73 -4.10
N LEU A 139 -10.03 1.08 -5.26
CA LEU A 139 -10.97 2.17 -5.43
C LEU A 139 -12.41 1.62 -5.44
N SER A 140 -13.19 1.94 -4.44
CA SER A 140 -14.63 1.62 -4.43
C SER A 140 -15.44 2.68 -5.15
N LEU A 141 -16.26 2.25 -6.09
CA LEU A 141 -17.29 3.06 -6.79
C LEU A 141 -18.71 2.74 -6.32
N MET A 142 -18.84 1.88 -5.30
CA MET A 142 -20.14 1.41 -4.78
C MET A 142 -21.07 2.56 -4.39
N ASN A 143 -20.54 3.63 -3.81
CA ASN A 143 -21.29 4.83 -3.49
C ASN A 143 -20.77 6.00 -4.35
N PRO A 144 -21.51 6.44 -5.39
CA PRO A 144 -21.07 7.54 -6.25
C PRO A 144 -20.84 8.88 -5.53
N GLU A 145 -21.51 9.09 -4.40
CA GLU A 145 -21.38 10.31 -3.59
C GLU A 145 -20.17 10.27 -2.64
N GLU A 146 -19.63 9.07 -2.37
CA GLU A 146 -18.52 8.86 -1.46
C GLU A 146 -17.55 7.82 -2.03
N LEU A 147 -16.65 8.28 -2.87
CA LEU A 147 -15.64 7.45 -3.50
C LEU A 147 -14.48 7.21 -2.51
N VAL A 148 -14.09 5.96 -2.32
CA VAL A 148 -13.09 5.57 -1.32
C VAL A 148 -11.93 4.85 -1.99
N LEU A 149 -10.73 5.41 -1.87
CA LEU A 149 -9.47 4.76 -2.24
C LEU A 149 -8.68 4.43 -0.99
N ASN A 150 -8.33 3.17 -0.80
CA ASN A 150 -7.48 2.72 0.29
C ASN A 150 -6.25 1.98 -0.26
N SER A 151 -5.16 2.01 0.51
CA SER A 151 -3.97 1.19 0.31
C SER A 151 -3.92 0.06 1.32
N PHE A 152 -3.50 -1.11 0.87
CA PHE A 152 -3.37 -2.29 1.68
C PHE A 152 -2.01 -2.94 1.46
N HIS A 153 -1.51 -3.53 2.53
CA HIS A 153 -0.41 -4.47 2.53
C HIS A 153 -0.98 -5.87 2.79
N ILE A 154 -0.54 -6.85 2.01
CA ILE A 154 -1.04 -8.23 2.13
C ILE A 154 0.15 -9.17 2.24
N GLU A 155 0.29 -9.79 3.41
CA GLU A 155 1.36 -10.77 3.66
C GLU A 155 0.77 -12.05 4.26
N LYS A 156 1.03 -13.21 3.64
CA LYS A 156 0.59 -14.54 4.10
C LYS A 156 -0.90 -14.64 4.42
N GLY A 157 -1.73 -13.86 3.70
CA GLY A 157 -3.17 -13.81 3.90
C GLY A 157 -3.64 -12.81 4.95
N GLU A 158 -2.73 -12.17 5.66
CA GLU A 158 -3.03 -11.06 6.56
C GLU A 158 -3.09 -9.75 5.79
N VAL A 159 -4.13 -8.96 6.06
CA VAL A 159 -4.39 -7.68 5.40
C VAL A 159 -4.22 -6.55 6.41
N THR A 160 -3.31 -5.63 6.11
CA THR A 160 -3.11 -4.41 6.88
C THR A 160 -3.44 -3.21 6.01
N LYS A 161 -4.27 -2.30 6.50
CA LYS A 161 -4.54 -1.03 5.83
C LYS A 161 -3.38 -0.08 6.11
N GLU A 162 -2.83 0.50 5.05
CA GLU A 162 -1.77 1.51 5.14
C GLU A 162 -2.32 2.92 4.99
N GLU A 163 -1.60 3.89 5.52
CA GLU A 163 -1.93 5.30 5.34
C GLU A 163 -1.67 5.72 3.89
N LEU A 164 -2.70 6.28 3.25
CA LEU A 164 -2.62 6.85 1.90
C LEU A 164 -2.90 8.36 1.98
N VAL A 165 -1.91 9.15 1.62
CA VAL A 165 -2.01 10.61 1.57
C VAL A 165 -2.18 11.07 0.13
N ILE A 166 -3.23 11.83 -0.17
CA ILE A 166 -3.47 12.44 -1.49
C ILE A 166 -3.15 13.93 -1.38
N GLU A 167 -2.06 14.32 -1.99
CA GLU A 167 -1.57 15.72 -2.00
C GLU A 167 -2.23 16.54 -3.11
N ALA A 168 -2.49 17.80 -2.81
CA ALA A 168 -3.14 18.76 -3.71
C ALA A 168 -2.31 19.05 -4.99
#